data_ffd347fd2ca84bb5d060ddb17bb072cc
#
_entry.id   ffd347fd2ca84bb5d060ddb17bb072cc
#
_cell.length_a   1.000
_cell.length_b   1.000
_cell.length_c   1.000
_cell.angle_alpha   90.00
_cell.angle_beta   90.00
_cell.angle_gamma   90.00
#
_symmetry.space_group_name_H-M   'P 1'
#
loop_
_entity.id
_entity.type
_entity.pdbx_description
1 polymer ?
#
loop_
_entity_poly.entity_id
_entity_poly.type
_entity_poly.pdbx_seq_one_letter_code
_entity_poly.pdbx_strand_id
1 'polypeptide(L)'
;MKPEVKKLILLNLPYLLFVYLFGKVGQAFRLAHGIDLSAKLLHIGQGFTAAFSSAAPSFHPLDLLIGIAGAVIIRLVVYSKQKNAKKYRKGMEYGTARWGTPADIKPFIDPVFENNVLLTQTERLMMSNRPKDPKNARNKNILVIGGSGSGKTRFFAKPNIMQLHSSYVITDPKGSLISEVGQLLQRAKYRIKVLNTINFSKSMHYNPFAYLRSEKDILKLVNTIIVNTKGEGAQSAEDFWVKSERLFYSALIGYIFYEAPEEEKNFTTMLDMINASEAKEDDSEFQSPVDLMFARLEEKDPEHFAVRQYKKFLLSAGKTRASILVSCGARLAPFDIRELRELMEYDEMELDTLGDRKTALFLIMSDTDSTFNFVIAILQSQLFNLLCDKADDVYGGRLPVHVRCILDEFANIGQIPQFDKLIATIRSREISASIILQSQSQLKAIYRDNADTIVGNCDTMLFLGGKEKTTLKEISEILGKETIDSFNTSENRGKEISHGLNYQKLGKELMTQDEIATMDGGMCILQLRGVRPFFSKKYDITKHPRYKYLSDADKKNAFDVERYIRAQRKKKRTPAVVEPEEPFDLYDIDLSDMNMAAEESGE
;
A
#
# COMPACT_ATOMS: atom_id res chain seq x y z
N MET A 1 -9.53 -0.44 51.77
CA MET A 1 -9.90 0.95 51.42
C MET A 1 -9.58 1.16 49.94
N LYS A 2 -10.55 1.61 49.13
CA LYS A 2 -10.36 1.81 47.69
C LYS A 2 -9.20 2.81 47.45
N PRO A 3 -8.34 2.61 46.43
CA PRO A 3 -7.16 3.43 46.18
C PRO A 3 -7.48 4.94 46.02
N GLU A 4 -8.65 5.25 45.53
CA GLU A 4 -9.13 6.64 45.39
C GLU A 4 -9.37 7.33 46.73
N VAL A 5 -9.92 6.61 47.73
CA VAL A 5 -10.18 7.13 49.09
C VAL A 5 -8.85 7.40 49.79
N LYS A 6 -7.86 6.53 49.63
CA LYS A 6 -6.51 6.71 50.21
C LYS A 6 -5.82 7.95 49.67
N LYS A 7 -5.97 8.21 48.36
CA LYS A 7 -5.44 9.41 47.69
C LYS A 7 -6.14 10.70 48.14
N LEU A 8 -7.45 10.63 48.37
CA LEU A 8 -8.23 11.76 48.84
C LEU A 8 -7.83 12.16 50.28
N ILE A 9 -7.64 11.17 51.17
CA ILE A 9 -7.21 11.42 52.56
C ILE A 9 -5.80 12.03 52.59
N LEU A 10 -4.84 11.47 51.82
CA LEU A 10 -3.47 11.96 51.76
C LEU A 10 -3.39 13.42 51.24
N LEU A 11 -4.23 13.76 50.27
CA LEU A 11 -4.30 15.12 49.67
C LEU A 11 -4.88 16.15 50.65
N ASN A 12 -5.73 15.75 51.58
CA ASN A 12 -6.38 16.68 52.50
C ASN A 12 -5.71 16.71 53.91
N LEU A 13 -4.78 15.81 54.20
CA LEU A 13 -4.07 15.74 55.48
C LEU A 13 -3.38 17.09 55.86
N PRO A 14 -2.69 17.81 54.93
CA PRO A 14 -2.09 19.08 55.26
C PRO A 14 -3.08 20.16 55.70
N TYR A 15 -4.35 20.06 55.28
CA TYR A 15 -5.37 21.06 55.65
C TYR A 15 -5.84 20.95 57.09
N LEU A 16 -5.60 19.82 57.78
CA LEU A 16 -5.84 19.69 59.20
C LEU A 16 -4.97 20.69 60.02
N LEU A 17 -3.76 20.98 59.57
CA LEU A 17 -2.94 22.00 60.18
C LEU A 17 -3.59 23.40 60.08
N PHE A 18 -4.23 23.69 58.96
CA PHE A 18 -4.95 24.95 58.78
C PHE A 18 -6.21 25.03 59.61
N VAL A 19 -6.92 23.90 59.81
CA VAL A 19 -8.06 23.82 60.76
C VAL A 19 -7.59 24.20 62.18
N TYR A 20 -6.45 23.64 62.60
CA TYR A 20 -5.85 23.97 63.90
C TYR A 20 -5.46 25.43 63.97
N LEU A 21 -4.72 25.99 63.00
CA LEU A 21 -4.26 27.36 63.02
C LEU A 21 -5.42 28.38 63.03
N PHE A 22 -6.40 28.21 62.12
CA PHE A 22 -7.58 29.09 62.11
C PHE A 22 -8.50 28.87 63.31
N GLY A 23 -8.55 27.65 63.87
CA GLY A 23 -9.22 27.40 65.15
C GLY A 23 -8.57 28.20 66.32
N LYS A 24 -7.22 28.28 66.31
CA LYS A 24 -6.48 29.14 67.25
C LYS A 24 -6.79 30.63 67.06
N VAL A 25 -6.96 31.08 65.81
CA VAL A 25 -7.40 32.45 65.50
C VAL A 25 -8.81 32.70 66.05
N GLY A 26 -9.74 31.77 65.90
CA GLY A 26 -11.08 31.83 66.46
C GLY A 26 -11.04 31.87 67.99
N GLN A 27 -10.21 31.05 68.63
CA GLN A 27 -9.97 31.03 70.04
C GLN A 27 -9.40 32.39 70.54
N ALA A 28 -8.43 32.96 69.82
CA ALA A 28 -7.85 34.26 70.13
C ALA A 28 -8.90 35.37 70.09
N PHE A 29 -9.75 35.37 69.05
CA PHE A 29 -10.85 36.34 68.95
C PHE A 29 -11.89 36.21 70.07
N ARG A 30 -12.21 34.97 70.46
CA ARG A 30 -13.13 34.70 71.54
C ARG A 30 -12.58 35.15 72.90
N LEU A 31 -11.28 34.97 73.17
CA LEU A 31 -10.58 35.32 74.38
C LEU A 31 -10.17 36.81 74.48
N ALA A 32 -10.27 37.56 73.39
CA ALA A 32 -9.99 38.96 73.34
C ALA A 32 -11.01 39.76 74.19
N HIS A 33 -10.50 40.71 74.96
CA HIS A 33 -11.34 41.57 75.84
C HIS A 33 -12.14 42.58 75.01
N GLY A 34 -13.42 42.74 75.29
CA GLY A 34 -14.35 43.69 74.67
C GLY A 34 -15.70 43.02 74.33
N ILE A 35 -16.77 43.84 74.35
CA ILE A 35 -18.15 43.38 74.01
C ILE A 35 -18.41 43.56 72.54
N ASP A 36 -17.89 44.63 71.92
CA ASP A 36 -18.08 44.95 70.49
C ASP A 36 -16.94 44.45 69.61
N LEU A 37 -17.23 44.24 68.34
CA LEU A 37 -16.30 43.73 67.30
C LEU A 37 -15.02 44.62 67.23
N SER A 38 -15.16 45.94 67.29
CA SER A 38 -14.06 46.88 67.26
C SER A 38 -13.15 46.78 68.51
N ALA A 39 -13.72 46.62 69.71
CA ALA A 39 -12.98 46.43 70.95
C ALA A 39 -12.23 45.09 70.97
N LYS A 40 -12.83 44.02 70.47
CA LYS A 40 -12.16 42.71 70.34
C LYS A 40 -11.01 42.73 69.34
N LEU A 41 -11.15 43.45 68.20
CA LEU A 41 -10.07 43.61 67.23
C LEU A 41 -8.90 44.42 67.79
N LEU A 42 -9.18 45.45 68.63
CA LEU A 42 -8.13 46.26 69.29
C LEU A 42 -7.31 45.40 70.28
N HIS A 43 -7.95 44.48 70.99
CA HIS A 43 -7.31 43.64 72.01
C HIS A 43 -6.96 42.22 71.49
N ILE A 44 -7.00 41.99 70.16
CA ILE A 44 -6.77 40.66 69.58
C ILE A 44 -5.37 40.13 69.88
N GLY A 45 -4.36 40.98 70.04
CA GLY A 45 -3.00 40.60 70.41
C GLY A 45 -2.94 39.88 71.77
N GLN A 46 -3.71 40.36 72.78
CA GLN A 46 -3.82 39.71 74.09
C GLN A 46 -4.57 38.37 73.97
N GLY A 47 -5.58 38.31 73.08
CA GLY A 47 -6.27 37.08 72.73
C GLY A 47 -5.35 36.03 72.11
N PHE A 48 -4.43 36.43 71.23
CA PHE A 48 -3.42 35.53 70.64
C PHE A 48 -2.46 34.98 71.69
N THR A 49 -1.94 35.81 72.59
CA THR A 49 -1.09 35.33 73.70
C THR A 49 -1.81 34.34 74.59
N ALA A 50 -3.08 34.56 74.89
CA ALA A 50 -3.91 33.62 75.68
C ALA A 50 -4.23 32.33 74.90
N ALA A 51 -4.52 32.40 73.62
CA ALA A 51 -4.84 31.24 72.82
C ALA A 51 -3.62 30.33 72.53
N PHE A 52 -2.43 30.89 72.39
CA PHE A 52 -1.18 30.17 72.14
C PHE A 52 -0.37 29.87 73.43
N SER A 53 -0.88 30.21 74.61
CA SER A 53 -0.31 29.77 75.90
C SER A 53 -0.35 28.26 76.07
N SER A 54 -1.25 27.58 75.36
CA SER A 54 -1.34 26.12 75.26
C SER A 54 -1.33 25.68 73.81
N ALA A 55 -0.56 24.66 73.47
CA ALA A 55 -0.56 24.06 72.16
C ALA A 55 -1.80 23.17 71.87
N ALA A 56 -2.65 22.91 72.89
CA ALA A 56 -3.84 22.06 72.73
C ALA A 56 -4.87 22.74 71.79
N PRO A 57 -5.53 21.98 70.88
CA PRO A 57 -6.58 22.54 70.02
C PRO A 57 -7.78 22.99 70.83
N SER A 58 -8.48 24.04 70.42
CA SER A 58 -9.75 24.43 70.98
C SER A 58 -10.87 23.52 70.44
N PHE A 59 -11.68 22.95 71.33
CA PHE A 59 -12.88 22.16 70.95
C PHE A 59 -14.17 23.00 71.02
N HIS A 60 -14.06 24.30 71.24
CA HIS A 60 -15.24 25.14 71.24
C HIS A 60 -15.89 25.21 69.84
N PRO A 61 -17.24 25.07 69.72
CA PRO A 61 -17.89 24.97 68.42
C PRO A 61 -17.60 26.12 67.45
N LEU A 62 -17.55 27.37 67.94
CA LEU A 62 -17.24 28.54 67.10
C LEU A 62 -15.80 28.56 66.62
N ASP A 63 -14.84 28.12 67.43
CA ASP A 63 -13.43 28.08 67.09
C ASP A 63 -13.18 26.99 66.02
N LEU A 64 -13.85 25.83 66.15
CA LEU A 64 -13.84 24.75 65.18
C LEU A 64 -14.47 25.19 63.85
N LEU A 65 -15.58 25.91 63.89
CA LEU A 65 -16.27 26.42 62.70
C LEU A 65 -15.34 27.40 61.92
N ILE A 66 -14.68 28.31 62.63
CA ILE A 66 -13.70 29.24 62.01
C ILE A 66 -12.51 28.45 61.45
N GLY A 67 -12.03 27.43 62.17
CA GLY A 67 -10.97 26.56 61.71
C GLY A 67 -11.29 25.84 60.42
N ILE A 68 -12.46 25.24 60.35
CA ILE A 68 -12.93 24.52 59.15
C ILE A 68 -13.16 25.50 57.98
N ALA A 69 -13.83 26.64 58.25
CA ALA A 69 -14.07 27.64 57.22
C ALA A 69 -12.76 28.19 56.62
N GLY A 70 -11.77 28.51 57.47
CA GLY A 70 -10.45 28.97 57.00
C GLY A 70 -9.72 27.90 56.17
N ALA A 71 -9.74 26.63 56.59
CA ALA A 71 -9.13 25.54 55.84
C ALA A 71 -9.82 25.30 54.49
N VAL A 72 -11.15 25.42 54.44
CA VAL A 72 -11.93 25.31 53.19
C VAL A 72 -11.59 26.43 52.23
N ILE A 73 -11.48 27.68 52.73
CA ILE A 73 -11.09 28.82 51.92
C ILE A 73 -9.69 28.60 51.30
N ILE A 74 -8.71 28.18 52.12
CA ILE A 74 -7.35 27.87 51.63
C ILE A 74 -7.42 26.75 50.57
N ARG A 75 -8.21 25.71 50.82
CA ARG A 75 -8.39 24.62 49.87
C ARG A 75 -8.98 25.09 48.56
N LEU A 76 -9.97 25.95 48.58
CA LEU A 76 -10.58 26.55 47.38
C LEU A 76 -9.59 27.43 46.61
N VAL A 77 -8.79 28.25 47.31
CA VAL A 77 -7.74 29.10 46.69
C VAL A 77 -6.68 28.21 46.03
N VAL A 78 -6.21 27.15 46.69
CA VAL A 78 -5.26 26.21 46.12
C VAL A 78 -5.86 25.49 44.92
N TYR A 79 -7.13 25.03 45.02
CA TYR A 79 -7.83 24.41 43.90
C TYR A 79 -7.98 25.35 42.69
N SER A 80 -8.39 26.59 42.93
CA SER A 80 -8.52 27.61 41.87
C SER A 80 -7.18 27.90 41.20
N LYS A 81 -6.09 28.06 42.00
CA LYS A 81 -4.74 28.23 41.45
C LYS A 81 -4.27 27.01 40.64
N GLN A 82 -4.54 25.77 41.10
CA GLN A 82 -4.19 24.58 40.38
C GLN A 82 -5.00 24.43 39.08
N LYS A 83 -6.30 24.75 39.09
CA LYS A 83 -7.16 24.74 37.91
C LYS A 83 -6.74 25.76 36.87
N ASN A 84 -6.31 26.94 37.29
CA ASN A 84 -5.89 28.03 36.42
C ASN A 84 -4.36 28.04 36.17
N ALA A 85 -3.62 27.07 36.71
CA ALA A 85 -2.20 26.93 36.46
C ALA A 85 -1.97 26.63 34.97
N LYS A 86 -1.27 27.53 34.26
CA LYS A 86 -0.83 27.27 32.88
C LYS A 86 -0.02 25.99 32.89
N LYS A 87 -0.47 25.00 32.10
CA LYS A 87 0.26 23.74 31.93
C LYS A 87 1.48 24.01 31.05
N TYR A 88 2.59 24.35 31.65
CA TYR A 88 3.88 24.45 30.94
C TYR A 88 4.38 23.05 30.66
N ARG A 89 4.45 22.68 29.34
CA ARG A 89 5.12 21.46 28.89
C ARG A 89 6.60 21.77 28.70
N LYS A 90 7.36 21.78 29.78
CA LYS A 90 8.81 22.04 29.71
C LYS A 90 9.51 21.10 28.76
N GLY A 91 10.24 21.64 27.77
CA GLY A 91 10.98 20.87 26.76
C GLY A 91 10.14 20.28 25.62
N MET A 92 8.83 20.65 25.56
CA MET A 92 7.90 20.14 24.53
C MET A 92 6.99 21.24 23.98
N GLU A 93 7.39 22.50 24.14
CA GLU A 93 6.56 23.66 23.83
C GLU A 93 6.26 23.76 22.33
N TYR A 94 7.23 23.42 21.47
CA TYR A 94 7.15 23.53 20.01
C TYR A 94 7.04 22.18 19.30
N GLY A 95 7.40 21.06 19.96
CA GLY A 95 7.33 19.74 19.37
C GLY A 95 8.00 18.67 20.23
N THR A 96 7.64 17.42 19.96
CA THR A 96 8.18 16.24 20.67
C THR A 96 8.84 15.27 19.70
N ALA A 97 9.20 15.72 18.49
CA ALA A 97 9.89 14.87 17.52
C ALA A 97 11.23 14.39 18.09
N ARG A 98 11.54 13.17 17.85
CA ARG A 98 12.84 12.53 18.15
C ARG A 98 13.04 11.32 17.25
N TRP A 99 14.26 10.94 17.05
CA TRP A 99 14.58 9.68 16.39
C TRP A 99 14.16 8.47 17.24
N GLY A 100 13.74 7.42 16.56
CA GLY A 100 13.40 6.14 17.16
C GLY A 100 14.62 5.41 17.72
N THR A 101 14.36 4.56 18.69
CA THR A 101 15.35 3.70 19.34
C THR A 101 15.04 2.22 19.05
N PRO A 102 15.98 1.29 19.25
CA PRO A 102 15.71 -0.14 19.11
C PRO A 102 14.53 -0.65 19.94
N ALA A 103 14.21 0.01 21.06
CA ALA A 103 13.04 -0.30 21.89
C ALA A 103 11.72 0.03 21.19
N ASP A 104 11.70 1.12 20.39
CA ASP A 104 10.49 1.56 19.70
C ASP A 104 10.09 0.60 18.56
N ILE A 105 11.05 -0.05 17.89
CA ILE A 105 10.78 -1.00 16.79
C ILE A 105 10.63 -2.46 17.24
N LYS A 106 11.20 -2.84 18.40
CA LYS A 106 11.22 -4.22 18.89
C LYS A 106 9.84 -4.91 18.89
N PRO A 107 8.71 -4.26 19.23
CA PRO A 107 7.38 -4.89 19.22
C PRO A 107 6.90 -5.31 17.82
N PHE A 108 7.51 -4.77 16.75
CA PHE A 108 7.11 -4.99 15.36
C PHE A 108 8.01 -6.00 14.64
N ILE A 109 9.01 -6.56 15.31
CA ILE A 109 9.97 -7.51 14.75
C ILE A 109 9.57 -8.93 15.15
N ASP A 110 9.56 -9.85 14.16
CA ASP A 110 9.45 -11.29 14.43
C ASP A 110 10.82 -11.82 14.87
N PRO A 111 10.90 -12.67 15.92
CA PRO A 111 12.15 -13.27 16.38
C PRO A 111 12.87 -14.09 15.29
N VAL A 112 12.11 -14.72 14.40
CA VAL A 112 12.66 -15.47 13.26
C VAL A 112 13.02 -14.49 12.15
N PHE A 113 14.28 -14.46 11.76
CA PHE A 113 14.80 -13.48 10.79
C PHE A 113 14.03 -13.51 9.47
N GLU A 114 13.74 -14.71 8.97
CA GLU A 114 13.05 -14.95 7.70
C GLU A 114 11.63 -14.43 7.67
N ASN A 115 10.95 -14.34 8.82
CA ASN A 115 9.57 -13.90 8.92
C ASN A 115 9.42 -12.37 8.96
N ASN A 116 10.42 -11.65 8.52
CA ASN A 116 10.41 -10.19 8.52
C ASN A 116 10.60 -9.60 7.12
N VAL A 117 9.99 -8.46 6.91
CA VAL A 117 10.36 -7.52 5.86
C VAL A 117 11.59 -6.74 6.34
N LEU A 118 12.63 -6.70 5.54
CA LEU A 118 13.85 -5.95 5.81
C LEU A 118 13.65 -4.50 5.35
N LEU A 119 13.74 -3.55 6.28
CA LEU A 119 13.54 -2.12 6.00
C LEU A 119 14.86 -1.36 5.97
N THR A 120 15.68 -1.58 6.99
CA THR A 120 17.01 -0.98 7.13
C THR A 120 17.98 -2.01 7.70
N GLN A 121 19.19 -1.61 8.07
CA GLN A 121 20.16 -2.53 8.68
C GLN A 121 19.66 -3.13 10.01
N THR A 122 18.87 -2.36 10.76
CA THR A 122 18.44 -2.70 12.12
C THR A 122 16.92 -2.87 12.23
N GLU A 123 16.14 -2.11 11.49
CA GLU A 123 14.69 -2.12 11.56
C GLU A 123 14.08 -3.14 10.58
N ARG A 124 13.13 -3.91 11.10
CA ARG A 124 12.41 -4.96 10.38
C ARG A 124 10.93 -4.92 10.73
N LEU A 125 10.09 -5.45 9.88
CA LEU A 125 8.65 -5.55 10.11
C LEU A 125 8.19 -7.00 9.96
N MET A 126 7.61 -7.57 11.01
CA MET A 126 7.07 -8.93 10.97
C MET A 126 6.06 -9.13 9.83
N MET A 127 6.09 -10.30 9.18
CA MET A 127 5.15 -10.66 8.12
C MET A 127 3.75 -10.97 8.64
N SER A 128 3.61 -11.41 9.88
CA SER A 128 2.31 -11.72 10.45
C SER A 128 1.38 -10.50 10.45
N ASN A 129 0.17 -10.67 9.93
CA ASN A 129 -0.91 -9.69 10.01
C ASN A 129 -1.68 -9.79 11.34
N ARG A 130 -1.39 -10.83 12.17
CA ARG A 130 -1.98 -11.10 13.47
C ARG A 130 -0.91 -11.28 14.53
N PRO A 131 -0.23 -10.21 14.96
CA PRO A 131 0.70 -10.28 16.09
C PRO A 131 -0.03 -10.63 17.38
N LYS A 132 0.71 -11.10 18.40
CA LYS A 132 0.15 -11.42 19.73
C LYS A 132 -0.59 -10.22 20.35
N ASP A 133 -0.04 -9.01 20.18
CA ASP A 133 -0.73 -7.76 20.53
C ASP A 133 -1.26 -7.10 19.24
N PRO A 134 -2.60 -7.00 19.07
CA PRO A 134 -3.22 -6.39 17.89
C PRO A 134 -2.79 -4.93 17.63
N LYS A 135 -2.36 -4.19 18.67
CA LYS A 135 -1.85 -2.81 18.53
C LYS A 135 -0.59 -2.73 17.68
N ASN A 136 0.16 -3.82 17.58
CA ASN A 136 1.38 -3.91 16.78
C ASN A 136 1.11 -4.34 15.33
N ALA A 137 -0.14 -4.62 14.97
CA ALA A 137 -0.48 -4.98 13.61
C ALA A 137 -0.27 -3.79 12.66
N ARG A 138 0.56 -4.00 11.63
CA ARG A 138 0.81 -3.04 10.55
C ARG A 138 0.52 -3.72 9.22
N ASN A 139 0.08 -2.95 8.22
CA ASN A 139 0.02 -3.49 6.87
C ASN A 139 1.45 -3.65 6.32
N LYS A 140 1.59 -4.40 5.24
CA LYS A 140 2.88 -4.66 4.59
C LYS A 140 3.03 -3.86 3.30
N ASN A 141 2.12 -2.87 3.09
CA ASN A 141 2.27 -1.92 2.02
C ASN A 141 3.37 -0.93 2.40
N ILE A 142 4.32 -0.77 1.52
CA ILE A 142 5.54 0.02 1.76
C ILE A 142 5.73 0.98 0.61
N LEU A 143 5.92 2.24 0.92
CA LEU A 143 6.36 3.24 -0.03
C LEU A 143 7.88 3.40 0.09
N VAL A 144 8.60 3.10 -0.97
CA VAL A 144 10.06 3.28 -1.05
C VAL A 144 10.36 4.40 -2.03
N ILE A 145 11.03 5.45 -1.55
CA ILE A 145 11.39 6.60 -2.37
C ILE A 145 12.90 6.73 -2.42
N GLY A 146 13.42 6.87 -3.62
CA GLY A 146 14.84 7.10 -3.79
C GLY A 146 15.20 7.51 -5.20
N GLY A 147 15.99 8.56 -5.35
CA GLY A 147 16.47 9.05 -6.63
C GLY A 147 17.23 7.98 -7.43
N SER A 148 17.58 8.31 -8.68
CA SER A 148 18.43 7.43 -9.49
C SER A 148 19.76 7.16 -8.77
N GLY A 149 20.21 5.90 -8.75
CA GLY A 149 21.43 5.52 -8.06
C GLY A 149 21.34 5.41 -6.52
N SER A 150 20.18 5.68 -5.90
CA SER A 150 20.01 5.55 -4.44
C SER A 150 20.08 4.10 -3.93
N GLY A 151 20.06 3.13 -4.85
CA GLY A 151 20.18 1.70 -4.54
C GLY A 151 18.88 1.03 -4.12
N LYS A 152 17.72 1.50 -4.59
CA LYS A 152 16.38 0.92 -4.32
C LYS A 152 16.36 -0.60 -4.47
N THR A 153 16.82 -1.09 -5.60
CA THR A 153 16.87 -2.52 -5.89
C THR A 153 17.86 -3.26 -4.97
N ARG A 154 19.08 -2.71 -4.75
CA ARG A 154 20.14 -3.34 -3.95
C ARG A 154 19.81 -3.38 -2.46
N PHE A 155 19.33 -2.27 -1.89
CA PHE A 155 19.12 -2.14 -0.44
C PHE A 155 17.73 -2.56 0.04
N PHE A 156 16.74 -2.64 -0.88
CA PHE A 156 15.38 -3.00 -0.51
C PHE A 156 14.83 -4.21 -1.29
N ALA A 157 14.78 -4.16 -2.63
CA ALA A 157 14.11 -5.22 -3.39
C ALA A 157 14.79 -6.58 -3.24
N LYS A 158 16.09 -6.68 -3.54
CA LYS A 158 16.87 -7.94 -3.42
C LYS A 158 16.84 -8.54 -2.02
N PRO A 159 17.13 -7.80 -0.92
CA PRO A 159 17.08 -8.36 0.42
C PRO A 159 15.72 -8.96 0.77
N ASN A 160 14.64 -8.34 0.33
CA ASN A 160 13.30 -8.82 0.60
C ASN A 160 12.88 -10.03 -0.25
N ILE A 161 13.38 -10.17 -1.48
CA ILE A 161 13.24 -11.39 -2.28
C ILE A 161 13.99 -12.54 -1.62
N MET A 162 15.18 -12.27 -1.08
CA MET A 162 16.03 -13.28 -0.41
C MET A 162 15.40 -13.83 0.87
N GLN A 163 14.38 -13.19 1.44
CA GLN A 163 13.64 -13.73 2.60
C GLN A 163 12.85 -14.99 2.27
N LEU A 164 12.39 -15.18 1.05
CA LEU A 164 11.73 -16.40 0.55
C LEU A 164 10.46 -16.81 1.33
N HIS A 165 9.79 -15.85 1.97
CA HIS A 165 8.61 -16.14 2.80
C HIS A 165 7.27 -16.11 2.04
N SER A 166 7.22 -15.50 0.84
CA SER A 166 5.99 -15.19 0.10
C SER A 166 6.10 -15.67 -1.35
N SER A 167 4.99 -15.70 -2.08
CA SER A 167 5.03 -15.54 -3.53
C SER A 167 5.37 -14.10 -3.86
N TYR A 168 6.06 -13.89 -4.98
CA TYR A 168 6.53 -12.57 -5.37
C TYR A 168 6.02 -12.20 -6.75
N VAL A 169 5.55 -10.95 -6.90
CA VAL A 169 5.33 -10.29 -8.18
C VAL A 169 6.33 -9.14 -8.25
N ILE A 170 7.22 -9.18 -9.22
CA ILE A 170 8.39 -8.31 -9.26
C ILE A 170 8.42 -7.59 -10.59
N THR A 171 8.36 -6.26 -10.59
CA THR A 171 8.72 -5.49 -11.79
C THR A 171 10.23 -5.32 -11.86
N ASP A 172 10.79 -5.59 -13.03
CA ASP A 172 12.23 -5.55 -13.29
C ASP A 172 12.52 -4.67 -14.51
N PRO A 173 12.80 -3.35 -14.31
CA PRO A 173 12.93 -2.39 -15.41
C PRO A 173 14.04 -2.68 -16.42
N LYS A 174 14.92 -3.59 -16.14
CA LYS A 174 16.07 -3.92 -17.00
C LYS A 174 16.23 -5.41 -17.29
N GLY A 175 15.45 -6.26 -16.63
CA GLY A 175 15.62 -7.71 -16.68
C GLY A 175 16.89 -8.20 -15.98
N SER A 176 17.57 -7.35 -15.20
CA SER A 176 18.78 -7.72 -14.47
C SER A 176 18.46 -8.45 -13.17
N LEU A 177 17.36 -8.08 -12.51
CA LEU A 177 17.01 -8.62 -11.20
C LEU A 177 16.73 -10.12 -11.25
N ILE A 178 16.01 -10.59 -12.29
CA ILE A 178 15.79 -12.03 -12.48
C ILE A 178 17.09 -12.80 -12.68
N SER A 179 18.03 -12.26 -13.44
CA SER A 179 19.35 -12.89 -13.64
C SER A 179 20.10 -13.02 -12.31
N GLU A 180 19.95 -12.06 -11.42
CA GLU A 180 20.65 -11.99 -10.14
C GLU A 180 20.05 -12.89 -9.06
N VAL A 181 18.72 -12.99 -8.97
CA VAL A 181 18.03 -13.72 -7.88
C VAL A 181 17.37 -15.03 -8.34
N GLY A 182 17.22 -15.25 -9.65
CA GLY A 182 16.45 -16.38 -10.20
C GLY A 182 16.98 -17.74 -9.79
N GLN A 183 18.32 -17.92 -9.73
CA GLN A 183 18.95 -19.16 -9.28
C GLN A 183 18.64 -19.47 -7.81
N LEU A 184 18.60 -18.45 -6.95
CA LEU A 184 18.19 -18.59 -5.54
C LEU A 184 16.73 -19.08 -5.45
N LEU A 185 15.83 -18.45 -6.21
CA LEU A 185 14.42 -18.81 -6.24
C LEU A 185 14.19 -20.24 -6.76
N GLN A 186 14.92 -20.65 -7.80
CA GLN A 186 14.87 -21.99 -8.34
C GLN A 186 15.34 -23.04 -7.32
N ARG A 187 16.46 -22.78 -6.61
CA ARG A 187 16.93 -23.63 -5.51
C ARG A 187 15.92 -23.73 -4.37
N ALA A 188 15.18 -22.66 -4.11
CA ALA A 188 14.13 -22.63 -3.11
C ALA A 188 12.79 -23.22 -3.62
N LYS A 189 12.79 -23.88 -4.79
CA LYS A 189 11.64 -24.56 -5.41
C LYS A 189 10.47 -23.62 -5.77
N TYR A 190 10.76 -22.34 -6.05
CA TYR A 190 9.75 -21.45 -6.60
C TYR A 190 9.42 -21.83 -8.04
N ARG A 191 8.16 -21.68 -8.40
CA ARG A 191 7.77 -21.60 -9.81
C ARG A 191 8.15 -20.21 -10.30
N ILE A 192 8.94 -20.14 -11.36
CA ILE A 192 9.36 -18.86 -11.94
C ILE A 192 8.52 -18.64 -13.20
N LYS A 193 7.85 -17.50 -13.27
CA LYS A 193 7.09 -17.01 -14.41
C LYS A 193 7.72 -15.70 -14.89
N VAL A 194 7.76 -15.50 -16.19
CA VAL A 194 8.43 -14.33 -16.79
C VAL A 194 7.57 -13.77 -17.91
N LEU A 195 7.14 -12.53 -17.76
CA LEU A 195 6.62 -11.71 -18.84
C LEU A 195 7.68 -10.65 -19.19
N ASN A 196 8.14 -10.63 -20.43
CA ASN A 196 9.20 -9.74 -20.89
C ASN A 196 8.71 -8.93 -22.09
N THR A 197 8.48 -7.63 -21.87
CA THR A 197 8.04 -6.70 -22.93
C THR A 197 9.20 -5.98 -23.62
N ILE A 198 10.45 -6.19 -23.17
CA ILE A 198 11.66 -5.69 -23.85
C ILE A 198 12.11 -6.68 -24.94
N ASN A 199 12.06 -7.97 -24.63
CA ASN A 199 12.47 -9.04 -25.54
C ASN A 199 11.46 -10.19 -25.45
N PHE A 200 10.51 -10.19 -26.37
CA PHE A 200 9.42 -11.17 -26.41
C PHE A 200 9.89 -12.62 -26.54
N SER A 201 11.04 -12.88 -27.18
CA SER A 201 11.60 -14.23 -27.31
C SER A 201 12.02 -14.84 -25.96
N LYS A 202 12.26 -14.00 -24.95
CA LYS A 202 12.62 -14.37 -23.58
C LYS A 202 11.45 -14.24 -22.62
N SER A 203 10.22 -14.35 -23.12
CA SER A 203 8.99 -14.27 -22.37
C SER A 203 8.23 -15.59 -22.40
N MET A 204 7.43 -15.84 -21.37
CA MET A 204 6.32 -16.78 -21.39
C MET A 204 5.09 -16.07 -21.94
N HIS A 205 4.13 -16.83 -22.45
CA HIS A 205 2.90 -16.30 -23.04
C HIS A 205 1.93 -15.83 -21.94
N TYR A 206 1.22 -14.77 -22.25
CA TYR A 206 0.19 -14.20 -21.39
C TYR A 206 -1.03 -13.83 -22.23
N ASN A 207 -2.15 -14.48 -21.98
CA ASN A 207 -3.41 -14.19 -22.64
C ASN A 207 -4.44 -13.65 -21.65
N PRO A 208 -4.82 -12.37 -21.73
CA PRO A 208 -5.83 -11.78 -20.84
C PRO A 208 -7.20 -12.45 -20.92
N PHE A 209 -7.57 -13.05 -22.05
CA PHE A 209 -8.85 -13.73 -22.20
C PHE A 209 -8.97 -14.97 -21.31
N ALA A 210 -7.85 -15.65 -21.02
CA ALA A 210 -7.82 -16.79 -20.11
C ALA A 210 -8.29 -16.47 -18.67
N TYR A 211 -8.35 -15.18 -18.32
CA TYR A 211 -8.73 -14.70 -16.99
C TYR A 211 -10.09 -14.01 -16.95
N LEU A 212 -10.84 -14.02 -18.04
CA LEU A 212 -12.22 -13.54 -18.07
C LEU A 212 -13.14 -14.64 -17.51
N ARG A 213 -13.93 -14.30 -16.51
CA ARG A 213 -14.88 -15.21 -15.86
C ARG A 213 -16.32 -14.69 -15.93
N SER A 214 -16.48 -13.41 -16.23
CA SER A 214 -17.76 -12.73 -16.24
C SER A 214 -17.74 -11.45 -17.09
N GLU A 215 -18.92 -10.94 -17.41
CA GLU A 215 -19.09 -9.63 -18.07
C GLU A 215 -18.38 -8.49 -17.30
N LYS A 216 -18.32 -8.57 -15.97
CA LYS A 216 -17.60 -7.59 -15.14
C LYS A 216 -16.11 -7.57 -15.47
N ASP A 217 -15.51 -8.73 -15.75
CA ASP A 217 -14.09 -8.82 -16.08
C ASP A 217 -13.82 -8.28 -17.49
N ILE A 218 -14.76 -8.48 -18.42
CA ILE A 218 -14.71 -7.85 -19.75
C ILE A 218 -14.67 -6.31 -19.59
N LEU A 219 -15.57 -5.74 -18.81
CA LEU A 219 -15.62 -4.29 -18.58
C LEU A 219 -14.35 -3.77 -17.89
N LYS A 220 -13.76 -4.53 -16.96
CA LYS A 220 -12.48 -4.18 -16.31
C LYS A 220 -11.32 -4.22 -17.31
N LEU A 221 -11.25 -5.25 -18.16
CA LEU A 221 -10.23 -5.37 -19.20
C LEU A 221 -10.31 -4.19 -20.16
N VAL A 222 -11.49 -3.91 -20.72
CA VAL A 222 -11.72 -2.77 -21.62
C VAL A 222 -11.32 -1.45 -20.95
N ASN A 223 -11.72 -1.23 -19.69
CA ASN A 223 -11.34 -0.03 -18.97
C ASN A 223 -9.81 0.10 -18.82
N THR A 224 -9.12 -1.00 -18.52
CA THR A 224 -7.66 -0.99 -18.35
C THR A 224 -6.95 -0.70 -19.68
N ILE A 225 -7.42 -1.26 -20.80
CA ILE A 225 -6.92 -0.96 -22.13
C ILE A 225 -7.06 0.53 -22.42
N ILE A 226 -8.27 1.06 -22.29
CA ILE A 226 -8.57 2.46 -22.63
C ILE A 226 -7.75 3.44 -21.78
N VAL A 227 -7.62 3.19 -20.49
CA VAL A 227 -6.88 4.09 -19.59
C VAL A 227 -5.39 4.12 -19.94
N ASN A 228 -4.81 2.99 -20.34
CA ASN A 228 -3.36 2.86 -20.57
C ASN A 228 -2.92 3.04 -22.03
N THR A 229 -3.85 3.20 -22.96
CA THR A 229 -3.56 3.45 -24.38
C THR A 229 -4.00 4.84 -24.84
N LYS A 230 -4.21 5.78 -23.91
CA LYS A 230 -4.45 7.20 -24.21
C LYS A 230 -3.15 7.81 -24.69
N GLY A 231 -3.20 8.55 -25.82
CA GLY A 231 -2.06 9.35 -26.28
C GLY A 231 -1.64 10.40 -25.26
N GLU A 232 -0.39 10.84 -25.33
CA GLU A 232 0.15 11.90 -24.47
C GLU A 232 -0.66 13.19 -24.65
N GLY A 233 -1.10 13.79 -23.55
CA GLY A 233 -1.84 15.07 -23.54
C GLY A 233 -3.36 14.98 -23.48
N ALA A 234 -3.98 13.82 -23.54
CA ALA A 234 -5.43 13.66 -23.40
C ALA A 234 -5.90 13.91 -21.97
N GLN A 235 -6.07 15.16 -21.59
CA GLN A 235 -6.64 15.63 -20.32
C GLN A 235 -8.16 15.76 -20.40
N SER A 236 -8.90 14.89 -21.01
CA SER A 236 -10.33 15.12 -21.11
C SER A 236 -11.14 14.21 -20.19
N ALA A 237 -12.22 14.80 -19.67
CA ALA A 237 -13.43 14.11 -19.29
C ALA A 237 -13.74 13.01 -20.33
N GLU A 238 -14.40 11.91 -19.90
CA GLU A 238 -14.84 10.86 -20.83
C GLU A 238 -15.58 11.47 -22.02
N ASP A 239 -14.87 11.58 -23.13
CA ASP A 239 -15.39 12.09 -24.38
C ASP A 239 -16.31 11.04 -25.02
N PHE A 240 -17.23 11.49 -25.86
CA PHE A 240 -18.13 10.64 -26.65
C PHE A 240 -17.36 9.50 -27.35
N TRP A 241 -16.19 9.80 -27.92
CA TRP A 241 -15.33 8.85 -28.62
C TRP A 241 -14.90 7.69 -27.71
N VAL A 242 -14.38 8.00 -26.53
CA VAL A 242 -13.93 7.00 -25.55
C VAL A 242 -15.09 6.11 -25.07
N LYS A 243 -16.28 6.68 -24.90
CA LYS A 243 -17.47 5.90 -24.54
C LYS A 243 -17.89 4.94 -25.65
N SER A 244 -17.84 5.40 -26.89
CA SER A 244 -18.17 4.58 -28.05
C SER A 244 -17.14 3.48 -28.30
N GLU A 245 -15.84 3.77 -28.19
CA GLU A 245 -14.76 2.76 -28.23
C GLU A 245 -14.99 1.68 -27.15
N ARG A 246 -15.37 2.10 -25.94
CA ARG A 246 -15.64 1.18 -24.83
C ARG A 246 -16.79 0.23 -25.14
N LEU A 247 -17.85 0.72 -25.75
CA LEU A 247 -19.00 -0.11 -26.20
C LEU A 247 -18.55 -1.12 -27.24
N PHE A 248 -17.80 -0.67 -28.24
CA PHE A 248 -17.33 -1.55 -29.32
C PHE A 248 -16.38 -2.62 -28.82
N TYR A 249 -15.36 -2.28 -28.02
CA TYR A 249 -14.46 -3.27 -27.42
C TYR A 249 -15.21 -4.25 -26.50
N SER A 250 -16.19 -3.76 -25.73
CA SER A 250 -16.99 -4.64 -24.87
C SER A 250 -17.86 -5.61 -25.70
N ALA A 251 -18.34 -5.18 -26.86
CA ALA A 251 -19.09 -6.03 -27.79
C ALA A 251 -18.17 -7.12 -28.37
N LEU A 252 -17.01 -6.73 -28.91
CA LEU A 252 -16.08 -7.68 -29.54
C LEU A 252 -15.53 -8.71 -28.53
N ILE A 253 -15.01 -8.23 -27.38
CA ILE A 253 -14.49 -9.11 -26.33
C ILE A 253 -15.60 -10.01 -25.79
N GLY A 254 -16.83 -9.47 -25.64
CA GLY A 254 -17.99 -10.25 -25.22
C GLY A 254 -18.35 -11.34 -26.23
N TYR A 255 -18.32 -11.03 -27.53
CA TYR A 255 -18.54 -12.04 -28.58
C TYR A 255 -17.49 -13.14 -28.52
N ILE A 256 -16.21 -12.76 -28.48
CA ILE A 256 -15.09 -13.73 -28.41
C ILE A 256 -15.19 -14.58 -27.14
N PHE A 257 -15.52 -14.00 -26.00
CA PHE A 257 -15.61 -14.72 -24.73
C PHE A 257 -16.69 -15.81 -24.76
N TYR A 258 -17.87 -15.54 -25.33
CA TYR A 258 -19.00 -16.46 -25.30
C TYR A 258 -19.06 -17.39 -26.51
N GLU A 259 -18.76 -16.90 -27.70
CA GLU A 259 -19.04 -17.60 -28.96
C GLU A 259 -17.80 -18.17 -29.67
N ALA A 260 -16.59 -17.67 -29.37
CA ALA A 260 -15.38 -18.16 -30.01
C ALA A 260 -14.85 -19.46 -29.36
N PRO A 261 -14.23 -20.36 -30.14
CA PRO A 261 -13.50 -21.50 -29.60
C PRO A 261 -12.29 -21.07 -28.79
N GLU A 262 -11.78 -21.93 -27.90
CA GLU A 262 -10.71 -21.55 -26.96
C GLU A 262 -9.44 -21.03 -27.64
N GLU A 263 -9.08 -21.56 -28.80
CA GLU A 263 -7.89 -21.16 -29.57
C GLU A 263 -8.02 -19.74 -30.14
N GLU A 264 -9.25 -19.28 -30.34
CA GLU A 264 -9.55 -17.95 -30.88
C GLU A 264 -9.84 -16.90 -29.79
N LYS A 265 -9.85 -17.27 -28.51
CA LYS A 265 -10.04 -16.34 -27.40
C LYS A 265 -8.75 -15.57 -27.13
N ASN A 266 -8.41 -14.64 -28.01
CA ASN A 266 -7.19 -13.82 -27.91
C ASN A 266 -7.34 -12.47 -28.62
N PHE A 267 -6.31 -11.63 -28.52
CA PHE A 267 -6.29 -10.30 -29.16
C PHE A 267 -6.15 -10.36 -30.68
N THR A 268 -5.59 -11.42 -31.26
CA THR A 268 -5.50 -11.57 -32.70
C THR A 268 -6.89 -11.62 -33.32
N THR A 269 -7.77 -12.45 -32.78
CA THR A 269 -9.18 -12.54 -33.20
C THR A 269 -9.91 -11.19 -33.05
N MET A 270 -9.65 -10.47 -31.94
CA MET A 270 -10.23 -9.15 -31.73
C MET A 270 -9.79 -8.15 -32.82
N LEU A 271 -8.51 -8.16 -33.17
CA LEU A 271 -7.97 -7.30 -34.24
C LEU A 271 -8.55 -7.66 -35.61
N ASP A 272 -8.67 -8.96 -35.91
CA ASP A 272 -9.28 -9.44 -37.15
C ASP A 272 -10.74 -8.98 -37.26
N MET A 273 -11.49 -9.02 -36.14
CA MET A 273 -12.84 -8.46 -36.10
C MET A 273 -12.85 -6.93 -36.29
N ILE A 274 -11.91 -6.19 -35.69
CA ILE A 274 -11.80 -4.74 -35.91
C ILE A 274 -11.50 -4.44 -37.39
N ASN A 275 -10.56 -5.15 -37.98
CA ASN A 275 -10.19 -5.00 -39.40
C ASN A 275 -11.33 -5.37 -40.35
N ALA A 276 -12.16 -6.36 -39.97
CA ALA A 276 -13.34 -6.75 -40.72
C ALA A 276 -14.56 -5.84 -40.49
N SER A 277 -14.46 -4.90 -39.53
CA SER A 277 -15.49 -3.91 -39.25
C SER A 277 -15.29 -2.70 -40.15
N GLU A 278 -16.07 -2.61 -41.20
CA GLU A 278 -16.08 -1.47 -42.13
C GLU A 278 -17.34 -0.64 -41.92
N ALA A 279 -17.24 0.66 -42.17
CA ALA A 279 -18.38 1.55 -42.25
C ALA A 279 -18.26 2.39 -43.52
N LYS A 280 -19.24 2.33 -44.40
CA LYS A 280 -19.31 3.18 -45.62
C LYS A 280 -20.10 4.45 -45.30
N GLU A 281 -19.52 5.60 -45.67
CA GLU A 281 -20.15 6.90 -45.39
C GLU A 281 -21.39 7.14 -46.24
N ASP A 282 -21.40 6.63 -47.45
CA ASP A 282 -22.43 6.89 -48.47
C ASP A 282 -23.49 5.76 -48.59
N ASP A 283 -23.34 4.68 -47.82
CA ASP A 283 -24.23 3.52 -47.88
C ASP A 283 -24.67 3.14 -46.46
N SER A 284 -25.87 3.56 -46.09
CA SER A 284 -26.47 3.27 -44.78
C SER A 284 -26.96 1.81 -44.61
N GLU A 285 -27.08 1.07 -45.72
CA GLU A 285 -27.51 -0.34 -45.72
C GLU A 285 -26.32 -1.31 -45.76
N PHE A 286 -25.10 -0.77 -45.90
CA PHE A 286 -23.88 -1.59 -45.89
C PHE A 286 -23.70 -2.30 -44.57
N GLN A 287 -23.55 -3.62 -44.62
CA GLN A 287 -23.25 -4.47 -43.47
C GLN A 287 -21.87 -5.10 -43.65
N SER A 288 -21.00 -4.85 -42.69
CA SER A 288 -19.69 -5.53 -42.61
C SER A 288 -19.86 -7.01 -42.19
N PRO A 289 -18.85 -7.85 -42.41
CA PRO A 289 -18.88 -9.23 -41.91
C PRO A 289 -19.20 -9.31 -40.39
N VAL A 290 -18.70 -8.36 -39.62
CA VAL A 290 -18.93 -8.29 -38.17
C VAL A 290 -20.39 -7.90 -37.88
N ASP A 291 -21.00 -6.98 -38.64
CA ASP A 291 -22.43 -6.67 -38.50
C ASP A 291 -23.30 -7.93 -38.71
N LEU A 292 -22.95 -8.75 -39.71
CA LEU A 292 -23.66 -10.00 -39.98
C LEU A 292 -23.48 -11.04 -38.86
N MET A 293 -22.29 -11.12 -38.26
CA MET A 293 -22.04 -11.98 -37.08
C MET A 293 -22.93 -11.59 -35.90
N PHE A 294 -22.99 -10.30 -35.60
CA PHE A 294 -23.85 -9.78 -34.51
C PHE A 294 -25.34 -9.92 -34.82
N ALA A 295 -25.76 -9.74 -36.07
CA ALA A 295 -27.16 -9.96 -36.47
C ALA A 295 -27.60 -11.41 -36.25
N ARG A 296 -26.77 -12.38 -36.64
CA ARG A 296 -27.02 -13.81 -36.38
C ARG A 296 -27.10 -14.14 -34.88
N LEU A 297 -26.23 -13.51 -34.08
CA LEU A 297 -26.24 -13.71 -32.63
C LEU A 297 -27.50 -13.06 -32.02
N GLU A 298 -27.94 -11.92 -32.55
CA GLU A 298 -29.17 -11.26 -32.12
C GLU A 298 -30.42 -12.11 -32.40
N GLU A 299 -30.47 -12.76 -33.57
CA GLU A 299 -31.57 -13.68 -33.89
C GLU A 299 -31.63 -14.87 -32.91
N LYS A 300 -30.46 -15.33 -32.43
CA LYS A 300 -30.34 -16.44 -31.48
C LYS A 300 -30.64 -16.02 -30.06
N ASP A 301 -30.08 -14.88 -29.62
CA ASP A 301 -30.24 -14.32 -28.26
C ASP A 301 -30.21 -12.78 -28.29
N PRO A 302 -31.37 -12.11 -28.37
CA PRO A 302 -31.46 -10.66 -28.38
C PRO A 302 -30.93 -9.99 -27.11
N GLU A 303 -30.93 -10.70 -25.97
CA GLU A 303 -30.47 -10.20 -24.67
C GLU A 303 -28.98 -10.47 -24.40
N HIS A 304 -28.29 -11.11 -25.34
CA HIS A 304 -26.87 -11.42 -25.22
C HIS A 304 -26.04 -10.16 -24.92
N PHE A 305 -25.13 -10.25 -23.96
CA PHE A 305 -24.31 -9.09 -23.52
C PHE A 305 -23.62 -8.39 -24.69
N ALA A 306 -22.96 -9.15 -25.57
CA ALA A 306 -22.23 -8.60 -26.72
C ALA A 306 -23.18 -7.87 -27.69
N VAL A 307 -24.35 -8.42 -27.96
CA VAL A 307 -25.39 -7.81 -28.81
C VAL A 307 -25.86 -6.48 -28.23
N ARG A 308 -26.14 -6.46 -26.93
CA ARG A 308 -26.56 -5.21 -26.26
C ARG A 308 -25.51 -4.11 -26.32
N GLN A 309 -24.21 -4.45 -26.21
CA GLN A 309 -23.13 -3.46 -26.36
C GLN A 309 -23.00 -3.01 -27.80
N TYR A 310 -23.08 -3.95 -28.76
CA TYR A 310 -22.99 -3.63 -30.19
C TYR A 310 -24.14 -2.75 -30.68
N LYS A 311 -25.38 -3.03 -30.29
CA LYS A 311 -26.54 -2.17 -30.58
C LYS A 311 -26.34 -0.73 -30.14
N LYS A 312 -25.79 -0.53 -28.94
CA LYS A 312 -25.49 0.82 -28.43
C LYS A 312 -24.41 1.51 -29.26
N PHE A 313 -23.41 0.77 -29.73
CA PHE A 313 -22.39 1.29 -30.63
C PHE A 313 -22.98 1.68 -31.99
N LEU A 314 -23.91 0.89 -32.55
CA LEU A 314 -24.60 1.15 -33.81
C LEU A 314 -25.49 2.40 -33.79
N LEU A 315 -25.82 2.97 -32.62
CA LEU A 315 -26.51 4.27 -32.54
C LEU A 315 -25.66 5.42 -33.08
N SER A 316 -24.36 5.23 -33.23
CA SER A 316 -23.48 6.19 -33.91
C SER A 316 -23.61 6.03 -35.43
N ALA A 317 -23.99 7.10 -36.11
CA ALA A 317 -24.27 7.07 -37.56
C ALA A 317 -23.00 7.24 -38.42
N GLY A 318 -22.97 6.56 -39.58
CA GLY A 318 -22.10 6.78 -40.75
C GLY A 318 -20.67 7.25 -40.46
N LYS A 319 -20.37 8.52 -40.75
CA LYS A 319 -19.04 9.14 -40.53
C LYS A 319 -18.50 9.00 -39.11
N THR A 320 -19.37 9.10 -38.11
CA THR A 320 -19.00 8.97 -36.70
C THR A 320 -18.54 7.55 -36.42
N ARG A 321 -19.26 6.54 -36.94
CA ARG A 321 -18.90 5.12 -36.79
C ARG A 321 -17.53 4.84 -37.43
N ALA A 322 -17.28 5.31 -38.65
CA ALA A 322 -15.99 5.16 -39.33
C ALA A 322 -14.84 5.78 -38.48
N SER A 323 -15.05 6.98 -37.95
CA SER A 323 -14.05 7.64 -37.10
C SER A 323 -13.79 6.89 -35.79
N ILE A 324 -14.81 6.26 -35.17
CA ILE A 324 -14.64 5.43 -33.98
C ILE A 324 -13.81 4.18 -34.32
N LEU A 325 -14.09 3.51 -35.45
CA LEU A 325 -13.34 2.32 -35.89
C LEU A 325 -11.86 2.64 -36.11
N VAL A 326 -11.56 3.79 -36.77
CA VAL A 326 -10.17 4.26 -36.95
C VAL A 326 -9.50 4.51 -35.60
N SER A 327 -10.21 5.13 -34.65
CA SER A 327 -9.68 5.38 -33.30
C SER A 327 -9.41 4.07 -32.56
N CYS A 328 -10.30 3.08 -32.67
CA CYS A 328 -10.11 1.74 -32.11
C CYS A 328 -8.88 1.04 -32.68
N GLY A 329 -8.71 1.04 -34.00
CA GLY A 329 -7.53 0.46 -34.66
C GLY A 329 -6.23 1.16 -34.24
N ALA A 330 -6.22 2.50 -34.25
CA ALA A 330 -5.05 3.28 -33.83
C ALA A 330 -4.63 3.02 -32.37
N ARG A 331 -5.59 2.83 -31.47
CA ARG A 331 -5.33 2.51 -30.07
C ARG A 331 -4.66 1.15 -29.87
N LEU A 332 -4.99 0.17 -30.71
CA LEU A 332 -4.42 -1.17 -30.67
C LEU A 332 -3.26 -1.37 -31.68
N ALA A 333 -2.76 -0.30 -32.29
CA ALA A 333 -1.62 -0.36 -33.20
C ALA A 333 -0.37 -1.09 -32.65
N PRO A 334 -0.05 -1.08 -31.34
CA PRO A 334 1.03 -1.91 -30.81
C PRO A 334 0.89 -3.41 -31.11
N PHE A 335 -0.34 -3.90 -31.30
CA PHE A 335 -0.60 -5.28 -31.68
C PHE A 335 -0.34 -5.61 -33.16
N ASP A 336 0.00 -4.62 -33.99
CA ASP A 336 0.49 -4.88 -35.37
C ASP A 336 1.86 -5.56 -35.33
N ILE A 337 2.56 -5.48 -34.19
CA ILE A 337 3.79 -6.22 -33.95
C ILE A 337 3.48 -7.69 -33.75
N ARG A 338 3.97 -8.51 -34.67
CA ARG A 338 3.70 -9.95 -34.71
C ARG A 338 4.12 -10.65 -33.42
N GLU A 339 5.29 -10.31 -32.89
CA GLU A 339 5.83 -10.92 -31.68
C GLU A 339 4.96 -10.64 -30.45
N LEU A 340 4.28 -9.48 -30.40
CA LEU A 340 3.33 -9.18 -29.32
C LEU A 340 2.06 -10.02 -29.45
N ARG A 341 1.54 -10.20 -30.65
CA ARG A 341 0.38 -11.07 -30.89
C ARG A 341 0.68 -12.52 -30.48
N GLU A 342 1.82 -13.04 -30.95
CA GLU A 342 2.29 -14.38 -30.57
C GLU A 342 2.44 -14.52 -29.03
N LEU A 343 2.95 -13.48 -28.34
CA LEU A 343 3.08 -13.47 -26.90
C LEU A 343 1.73 -13.60 -26.19
N MET A 344 0.67 -13.03 -26.77
CA MET A 344 -0.66 -12.94 -26.15
C MET A 344 -1.69 -13.94 -26.72
N GLU A 345 -1.22 -14.94 -27.46
CA GLU A 345 -2.07 -15.94 -28.11
C GLU A 345 -2.65 -16.95 -27.10
N TYR A 346 -1.84 -17.45 -26.17
CA TYR A 346 -2.26 -18.39 -25.11
C TYR A 346 -1.61 -18.06 -23.77
N ASP A 347 -2.01 -18.71 -22.68
CA ASP A 347 -1.52 -18.39 -21.33
C ASP A 347 -0.53 -19.42 -20.78
N GLU A 348 0.55 -18.92 -20.20
CA GLU A 348 1.52 -19.69 -19.41
C GLU A 348 1.69 -19.12 -17.99
N MET A 349 1.02 -17.99 -17.63
CA MET A 349 1.26 -17.27 -16.37
C MET A 349 0.59 -17.95 -15.18
N GLU A 350 -0.61 -18.51 -15.35
CA GLU A 350 -1.38 -19.13 -14.26
C GLU A 350 -1.54 -18.18 -13.06
N LEU A 351 -1.99 -16.94 -13.32
CA LEU A 351 -2.03 -15.83 -12.33
C LEU A 351 -2.85 -16.16 -11.09
N ASP A 352 -3.89 -16.94 -11.25
CA ASP A 352 -4.79 -17.36 -10.17
C ASP A 352 -4.15 -18.33 -9.16
N THR A 353 -2.97 -18.89 -9.48
CA THR A 353 -2.26 -19.87 -8.62
C THR A 353 -1.18 -19.23 -7.73
N LEU A 354 -0.94 -17.91 -7.84
CA LEU A 354 0.13 -17.25 -7.06
C LEU A 354 -0.13 -17.29 -5.55
N GLY A 355 -1.40 -17.33 -5.14
CA GLY A 355 -1.79 -17.45 -3.74
C GLY A 355 -1.80 -18.87 -3.18
N ASP A 356 -1.67 -19.89 -4.02
CA ASP A 356 -1.76 -21.31 -3.63
C ASP A 356 -0.39 -21.90 -3.31
N ARG A 357 0.62 -21.50 -4.06
CA ARG A 357 1.97 -22.05 -3.98
C ARG A 357 3.02 -20.98 -4.30
N LYS A 358 4.21 -21.13 -3.70
CA LYS A 358 5.29 -20.18 -3.88
C LYS A 358 5.68 -20.03 -5.36
N THR A 359 5.35 -18.87 -5.90
CA THR A 359 5.60 -18.48 -7.29
C THR A 359 6.34 -17.14 -7.30
N ALA A 360 7.27 -16.97 -8.23
CA ALA A 360 7.91 -15.69 -8.49
C ALA A 360 7.60 -15.28 -9.93
N LEU A 361 6.76 -14.26 -10.09
CA LEU A 361 6.39 -13.67 -11.36
C LEU A 361 7.25 -12.42 -11.60
N PHE A 362 8.07 -12.45 -12.64
CA PHE A 362 8.87 -11.32 -13.09
C PHE A 362 8.18 -10.63 -14.26
N LEU A 363 8.00 -9.33 -14.13
CA LEU A 363 7.45 -8.43 -15.15
C LEU A 363 8.59 -7.54 -15.63
N ILE A 364 9.23 -7.95 -16.72
CA ILE A 364 10.36 -7.22 -17.30
C ILE A 364 9.81 -6.20 -18.28
N MET A 365 10.08 -4.92 -18.01
CA MET A 365 9.58 -3.78 -18.79
C MET A 365 10.68 -2.76 -19.01
N SER A 366 10.55 -1.93 -20.06
CA SER A 366 11.52 -0.87 -20.32
C SER A 366 11.39 0.28 -19.31
N ASP A 367 12.51 0.87 -18.93
CA ASP A 367 12.57 2.11 -18.14
C ASP A 367 12.57 3.37 -19.04
N THR A 368 12.75 3.21 -20.35
CA THR A 368 12.87 4.30 -21.32
C THR A 368 11.75 4.33 -22.36
N ASP A 369 11.02 3.21 -22.54
CA ASP A 369 9.96 3.07 -23.53
C ASP A 369 8.68 2.56 -22.86
N SER A 370 7.59 3.31 -22.96
CA SER A 370 6.29 3.01 -22.36
C SER A 370 5.32 2.29 -23.31
N THR A 371 5.72 2.01 -24.56
CA THR A 371 4.83 1.48 -25.61
C THR A 371 4.06 0.23 -25.19
N PHE A 372 4.69 -0.68 -24.45
CA PHE A 372 4.09 -1.95 -24.02
C PHE A 372 3.68 -1.99 -22.54
N ASN A 373 3.75 -0.86 -21.84
CA ASN A 373 3.42 -0.82 -20.40
C ASN A 373 1.95 -1.15 -20.13
N PHE A 374 1.05 -0.93 -21.09
CA PHE A 374 -0.35 -1.32 -20.98
C PHE A 374 -0.53 -2.84 -20.76
N VAL A 375 0.35 -3.69 -21.31
CA VAL A 375 0.33 -5.14 -21.11
C VAL A 375 0.57 -5.47 -19.62
N ILE A 376 1.56 -4.80 -19.01
CA ILE A 376 1.88 -4.96 -17.59
C ILE A 376 0.71 -4.45 -16.73
N ALA A 377 0.10 -3.32 -17.09
CA ALA A 377 -1.05 -2.79 -16.37
C ALA A 377 -2.27 -3.72 -16.43
N ILE A 378 -2.54 -4.34 -17.59
CA ILE A 378 -3.60 -5.34 -17.74
C ILE A 378 -3.34 -6.54 -16.85
N LEU A 379 -2.14 -7.13 -16.92
CA LEU A 379 -1.76 -8.27 -16.09
C LEU A 379 -1.91 -7.97 -14.62
N GLN A 380 -1.41 -6.83 -14.14
CA GLN A 380 -1.50 -6.47 -12.73
C GLN A 380 -2.94 -6.22 -12.29
N SER A 381 -3.75 -5.55 -13.12
CA SER A 381 -5.18 -5.36 -12.85
C SER A 381 -5.91 -6.69 -12.71
N GLN A 382 -5.68 -7.64 -13.62
CA GLN A 382 -6.25 -8.98 -13.55
C GLN A 382 -5.74 -9.76 -12.34
N LEU A 383 -4.43 -9.73 -12.09
CA LEU A 383 -3.81 -10.41 -10.95
C LEU A 383 -4.44 -9.99 -9.62
N PHE A 384 -4.55 -8.69 -9.35
CA PHE A 384 -5.14 -8.22 -8.09
C PHE A 384 -6.61 -8.64 -7.95
N ASN A 385 -7.40 -8.54 -9.03
CA ASN A 385 -8.80 -8.97 -9.00
C ASN A 385 -8.91 -10.49 -8.74
N LEU A 386 -8.15 -11.31 -9.50
CA LEU A 386 -8.17 -12.77 -9.37
C LEU A 386 -7.78 -13.23 -7.96
N LEU A 387 -6.72 -12.65 -7.40
CA LEU A 387 -6.26 -12.99 -6.06
C LEU A 387 -7.24 -12.56 -4.98
N CYS A 388 -7.88 -11.40 -5.13
CA CYS A 388 -8.90 -10.93 -4.19
C CYS A 388 -10.14 -11.82 -4.24
N ASP A 389 -10.66 -12.11 -5.43
CA ASP A 389 -11.84 -12.96 -5.62
C ASP A 389 -11.56 -14.38 -5.10
N LYS A 390 -10.39 -14.95 -5.42
CA LYS A 390 -9.99 -16.28 -4.92
C LYS A 390 -9.81 -16.32 -3.40
N ALA A 391 -9.25 -15.26 -2.80
CA ALA A 391 -9.15 -15.17 -1.35
C ALA A 391 -10.52 -15.17 -0.70
N ASP A 392 -11.48 -14.42 -1.25
CA ASP A 392 -12.82 -14.27 -0.69
C ASP A 392 -13.68 -15.54 -0.94
N ASP A 393 -13.74 -16.02 -2.17
CA ASP A 393 -14.68 -17.06 -2.60
C ASP A 393 -14.18 -18.48 -2.28
N VAL A 394 -12.85 -18.72 -2.37
CA VAL A 394 -12.29 -20.07 -2.20
C VAL A 394 -11.71 -20.27 -0.79
N TYR A 395 -11.04 -19.25 -0.26
CA TYR A 395 -10.26 -19.36 0.99
C TYR A 395 -10.86 -18.62 2.19
N GLY A 396 -12.09 -18.16 2.11
CA GLY A 396 -12.77 -17.49 3.23
C GLY A 396 -12.09 -16.21 3.70
N GLY A 397 -11.55 -15.43 2.76
CA GLY A 397 -10.98 -14.11 2.96
C GLY A 397 -9.45 -14.05 3.04
N ARG A 398 -8.72 -15.17 2.80
CA ARG A 398 -7.26 -15.19 2.89
C ARG A 398 -6.59 -16.21 2.00
N LEU A 399 -5.57 -15.78 1.28
CA LEU A 399 -4.72 -16.67 0.54
C LEU A 399 -3.84 -17.53 1.48
N PRO A 400 -3.62 -18.81 1.17
CA PRO A 400 -2.75 -19.70 1.94
C PRO A 400 -1.28 -19.29 1.86
N VAL A 401 -0.82 -18.70 0.75
CA VAL A 401 0.51 -18.15 0.58
C VAL A 401 0.40 -16.63 0.40
N HIS A 402 1.12 -15.87 1.24
CA HIS A 402 1.18 -14.41 1.09
C HIS A 402 1.75 -14.03 -0.27
N VAL A 403 1.11 -13.10 -0.96
CA VAL A 403 1.59 -12.56 -2.25
C VAL A 403 2.13 -11.16 -2.03
N ARG A 404 3.43 -11.01 -2.28
CA ARG A 404 4.13 -9.74 -2.13
C ARG A 404 4.50 -9.15 -3.49
N CYS A 405 3.91 -8.03 -3.83
CA CYS A 405 4.23 -7.27 -5.03
C CYS A 405 5.37 -6.29 -4.72
N ILE A 406 6.51 -6.45 -5.38
CA ILE A 406 7.67 -5.54 -5.33
C ILE A 406 7.69 -4.80 -6.65
N LEU A 407 7.13 -3.59 -6.65
CA LEU A 407 6.82 -2.83 -7.85
C LEU A 407 7.90 -1.75 -8.04
N ASP A 408 9.06 -2.17 -8.61
CA ASP A 408 10.16 -1.23 -8.92
C ASP A 408 9.78 -0.37 -10.13
N GLU A 409 10.11 0.91 -10.09
CA GLU A 409 9.71 1.94 -11.07
C GLU A 409 8.18 1.92 -11.30
N PHE A 410 7.40 1.94 -10.22
CA PHE A 410 5.93 1.82 -10.25
C PHE A 410 5.26 2.80 -11.22
N ALA A 411 5.84 3.98 -11.40
CA ALA A 411 5.34 4.97 -12.34
C ALA A 411 5.34 4.49 -13.80
N ASN A 412 6.21 3.54 -14.15
CA ASN A 412 6.33 3.03 -15.52
C ASN A 412 5.38 1.85 -15.82
N ILE A 413 4.69 1.32 -14.83
CA ILE A 413 3.77 0.17 -15.00
C ILE A 413 2.53 0.56 -15.82
N GLY A 414 2.21 1.85 -15.87
CA GLY A 414 0.92 2.35 -16.31
C GLY A 414 -0.07 2.49 -15.14
N GLN A 415 -1.28 2.89 -15.43
CA GLN A 415 -2.32 3.09 -14.41
C GLN A 415 -3.08 1.78 -14.17
N ILE A 416 -3.00 1.26 -12.95
CA ILE A 416 -3.87 0.17 -12.48
C ILE A 416 -5.19 0.82 -12.04
N PRO A 417 -6.33 0.55 -12.71
CA PRO A 417 -7.59 1.18 -12.36
C PRO A 417 -8.01 0.87 -10.92
N GLN A 418 -8.47 1.88 -10.19
CA GLN A 418 -8.93 1.78 -8.79
C GLN A 418 -7.86 1.23 -7.81
N PHE A 419 -6.58 1.42 -8.10
CA PHE A 419 -5.49 0.95 -7.24
C PHE A 419 -5.53 1.58 -5.83
N ASP A 420 -6.02 2.80 -5.70
CA ASP A 420 -6.31 3.48 -4.43
C ASP A 420 -7.25 2.68 -3.52
N LYS A 421 -8.27 2.06 -4.09
CA LYS A 421 -9.21 1.18 -3.37
C LYS A 421 -8.61 -0.19 -3.11
N LEU A 422 -7.90 -0.74 -4.10
CA LEU A 422 -7.24 -2.03 -3.98
C LEU A 422 -6.24 -2.06 -2.82
N ILE A 423 -5.31 -1.09 -2.77
CA ILE A 423 -4.26 -1.05 -1.74
C ILE A 423 -4.82 -0.96 -0.31
N ALA A 424 -6.01 -0.37 -0.15
CA ALA A 424 -6.69 -0.30 1.14
C ALA A 424 -7.21 -1.67 1.62
N THR A 425 -7.55 -2.57 0.70
CA THR A 425 -8.29 -3.82 0.98
C THR A 425 -7.44 -5.09 0.91
N ILE A 426 -6.33 -5.09 0.15
CA ILE A 426 -5.51 -6.28 -0.12
C ILE A 426 -4.86 -6.90 1.14
N ARG A 427 -4.64 -6.09 2.19
CA ARG A 427 -4.03 -6.55 3.45
C ARG A 427 -4.75 -7.75 4.06
N SER A 428 -6.09 -7.71 4.13
CA SER A 428 -6.90 -8.78 4.75
C SER A 428 -6.76 -10.10 4.01
N ARG A 429 -6.45 -10.06 2.72
CA ARG A 429 -6.35 -11.18 1.80
C ARG A 429 -4.95 -11.78 1.67
N GLU A 430 -4.01 -11.37 2.54
CA GLU A 430 -2.60 -11.77 2.50
C GLU A 430 -1.89 -11.31 1.21
N ILE A 431 -2.22 -10.12 0.74
CA ILE A 431 -1.55 -9.46 -0.38
C ILE A 431 -0.92 -8.15 0.12
N SER A 432 0.26 -7.80 -0.36
CA SER A 432 0.92 -6.54 -0.04
C SER A 432 1.68 -5.97 -1.23
N ALA A 433 1.79 -4.64 -1.28
CA ALA A 433 2.50 -3.92 -2.33
C ALA A 433 3.65 -3.09 -1.74
N SER A 434 4.83 -3.25 -2.29
CA SER A 434 5.97 -2.35 -2.10
C SER A 434 6.08 -1.47 -3.33
N ILE A 435 5.63 -0.23 -3.21
CA ILE A 435 5.62 0.78 -4.26
C ILE A 435 6.97 1.48 -4.24
N ILE A 436 7.76 1.32 -5.29
CA ILE A 436 9.11 1.88 -5.37
C ILE A 436 9.11 2.99 -6.44
N LEU A 437 9.51 4.20 -6.03
CA LEU A 437 9.47 5.41 -6.84
C LEU A 437 10.80 6.17 -6.76
N GLN A 438 11.04 7.03 -7.74
CA GLN A 438 12.14 7.99 -7.66
C GLN A 438 11.75 9.24 -6.86
N SER A 439 10.46 9.65 -6.96
CA SER A 439 9.88 10.77 -6.23
C SER A 439 8.37 10.58 -6.07
N GLN A 440 7.76 11.29 -5.13
CA GLN A 440 6.29 11.25 -4.96
C GLN A 440 5.55 11.95 -6.10
N SER A 441 6.17 12.91 -6.77
CA SER A 441 5.57 13.58 -7.93
C SER A 441 5.22 12.61 -9.07
N GLN A 442 6.00 11.53 -9.25
CA GLN A 442 5.68 10.48 -10.22
C GLN A 442 4.32 9.81 -9.94
N LEU A 443 4.02 9.54 -8.67
CA LEU A 443 2.73 8.95 -8.29
C LEU A 443 1.57 9.94 -8.54
N LYS A 444 1.78 11.22 -8.22
CA LYS A 444 0.80 12.29 -8.45
C LYS A 444 0.52 12.51 -9.94
N ALA A 445 1.51 12.33 -10.80
CA ALA A 445 1.33 12.44 -12.26
C ALA A 445 0.35 11.39 -12.81
N ILE A 446 0.36 10.16 -12.27
CA ILE A 446 -0.47 9.05 -12.76
C ILE A 446 -1.83 9.01 -12.06
N TYR A 447 -1.84 9.10 -10.72
CA TYR A 447 -3.04 8.89 -9.90
C TYR A 447 -3.68 10.19 -9.42
N ARG A 448 -3.10 11.36 -9.71
CA ARG A 448 -3.61 12.69 -9.33
C ARG A 448 -3.98 12.74 -7.84
N ASP A 449 -5.21 13.15 -7.50
CA ASP A 449 -5.71 13.25 -6.13
C ASP A 449 -5.73 11.91 -5.38
N ASN A 450 -5.83 10.78 -6.09
CA ASN A 450 -5.80 9.46 -5.49
C ASN A 450 -4.39 9.04 -5.00
N ALA A 451 -3.33 9.76 -5.40
CA ALA A 451 -1.97 9.49 -4.97
C ALA A 451 -1.81 9.56 -3.44
N ASP A 452 -2.43 10.57 -2.81
CA ASP A 452 -2.36 10.74 -1.35
C ASP A 452 -3.09 9.60 -0.62
N THR A 453 -4.16 9.05 -1.21
CA THR A 453 -4.83 7.85 -0.68
C THR A 453 -3.93 6.63 -0.76
N ILE A 454 -3.19 6.45 -1.85
CA ILE A 454 -2.24 5.34 -2.02
C ILE A 454 -1.13 5.44 -0.98
N VAL A 455 -0.52 6.62 -0.82
CA VAL A 455 0.53 6.88 0.19
C VAL A 455 0.00 6.62 1.60
N GLY A 456 -1.20 7.13 1.93
CA GLY A 456 -1.85 6.94 3.22
C GLY A 456 -2.15 5.48 3.59
N ASN A 457 -2.27 4.60 2.59
CA ASN A 457 -2.44 3.16 2.79
C ASN A 457 -1.11 2.37 2.87
N CYS A 458 0.04 3.05 2.85
CA CYS A 458 1.35 2.47 3.14
C CYS A 458 1.73 2.78 4.60
N ASP A 459 1.63 1.77 5.50
CA ASP A 459 2.02 1.97 6.91
C ASP A 459 3.51 2.26 7.09
N THR A 460 4.32 1.97 6.07
CA THR A 460 5.77 2.16 6.07
C THR A 460 6.19 3.04 4.91
N MET A 461 7.00 4.07 5.19
CA MET A 461 7.72 4.85 4.20
C MET A 461 9.22 4.72 4.43
N LEU A 462 9.97 4.37 3.39
CA LEU A 462 11.43 4.26 3.39
C LEU A 462 12.03 5.22 2.36
N PHE A 463 12.74 6.22 2.83
CA PHE A 463 13.46 7.17 1.97
C PHE A 463 14.94 6.82 1.90
N LEU A 464 15.42 6.56 0.69
CA LEU A 464 16.79 6.13 0.41
C LEU A 464 17.69 7.26 -0.14
N GLY A 465 17.21 8.50 -0.11
CA GLY A 465 17.92 9.67 -0.65
C GLY A 465 17.34 10.15 -1.98
N GLY A 466 17.41 11.46 -2.20
CA GLY A 466 16.90 12.12 -3.39
C GLY A 466 17.00 13.64 -3.24
N LYS A 467 16.74 14.39 -4.33
CA LYS A 467 16.86 15.86 -4.39
C LYS A 467 15.57 16.56 -4.83
N GLU A 468 14.46 15.83 -5.00
CA GLU A 468 13.21 16.41 -5.45
C GLU A 468 12.55 17.19 -4.30
N LYS A 469 12.33 18.49 -4.54
CA LYS A 469 11.92 19.46 -3.49
C LYS A 469 10.62 19.09 -2.77
N THR A 470 9.62 18.61 -3.51
CA THR A 470 8.32 18.25 -2.94
C THR A 470 8.47 17.09 -1.97
N THR A 471 9.21 16.05 -2.36
CA THR A 471 9.52 14.90 -1.50
C THR A 471 10.30 15.31 -0.26
N LEU A 472 11.35 16.17 -0.41
CA LEU A 472 12.15 16.64 0.73
C LEU A 472 11.29 17.42 1.73
N LYS A 473 10.42 18.31 1.22
CA LYS A 473 9.50 19.08 2.04
C LYS A 473 8.53 18.18 2.80
N GLU A 474 7.88 17.27 2.13
CA GLU A 474 6.92 16.34 2.74
C GLU A 474 7.59 15.47 3.83
N ILE A 475 8.81 14.97 3.58
CA ILE A 475 9.56 14.19 4.57
C ILE A 475 9.89 15.05 5.79
N SER A 476 10.42 16.27 5.60
CA SER A 476 10.75 17.17 6.71
C SER A 476 9.52 17.50 7.56
N GLU A 477 8.37 17.79 6.93
CA GLU A 477 7.11 18.07 7.60
C GLU A 477 6.60 16.86 8.42
N ILE A 478 6.69 15.64 7.86
CA ILE A 478 6.24 14.41 8.53
C ILE A 478 7.16 14.05 9.71
N LEU A 479 8.46 14.33 9.61
CA LEU A 479 9.40 14.12 10.73
C LEU A 479 9.04 14.99 11.94
N GLY A 480 8.45 16.17 11.71
CA GLY A 480 7.98 17.08 12.73
C GLY A 480 9.09 17.92 13.37
N LYS A 481 8.74 18.61 14.46
CA LYS A 481 9.64 19.55 15.14
C LYS A 481 10.01 19.05 16.53
N GLU A 482 11.24 19.33 16.94
CA GLU A 482 11.74 19.20 18.31
C GLU A 482 11.84 20.59 18.96
N THR A 483 11.81 20.64 20.28
CA THR A 483 12.06 21.86 21.04
C THR A 483 13.53 21.92 21.40
N ILE A 484 14.23 22.96 20.93
CA ILE A 484 15.62 23.22 21.26
C ILE A 484 15.75 24.43 22.15
N ASP A 485 16.74 24.43 23.04
CA ASP A 485 17.14 25.61 23.82
C ASP A 485 18.15 26.42 23.01
N SER A 486 17.83 27.69 22.77
CA SER A 486 18.71 28.64 22.09
C SER A 486 19.17 29.72 23.05
N PHE A 487 20.42 30.11 22.95
CA PHE A 487 21.03 31.16 23.75
C PHE A 487 21.35 32.36 22.86
N ASN A 488 20.81 33.54 23.22
CA ASN A 488 21.26 34.79 22.63
C ASN A 488 22.11 35.52 23.66
N THR A 489 23.34 35.80 23.31
CA THR A 489 24.21 36.71 24.08
C THR A 489 24.03 38.12 23.53
N SER A 490 23.60 39.04 24.36
CA SER A 490 23.61 40.47 24.06
C SER A 490 24.77 41.13 24.79
N GLU A 491 25.69 41.74 24.07
CA GLU A 491 26.75 42.56 24.59
C GLU A 491 26.35 44.04 24.40
N ASN A 492 26.12 44.75 25.49
CA ASN A 492 25.83 46.18 25.43
C ASN A 492 27.12 46.95 25.71
N ARG A 493 27.64 47.64 24.69
CA ARG A 493 28.87 48.45 24.76
C ARG A 493 28.55 49.91 25.15
N GLY A 494 27.97 50.09 26.35
CA GLY A 494 27.84 51.39 26.96
C GLY A 494 29.03 51.74 27.88
N LYS A 495 28.90 52.77 28.72
CA LYS A 495 29.92 53.16 29.74
C LYS A 495 30.21 52.01 30.73
N GLU A 496 29.30 51.05 30.87
CA GLU A 496 29.48 49.78 31.57
C GLU A 496 29.14 48.62 30.63
N ILE A 497 30.06 47.66 30.46
CA ILE A 497 29.86 46.46 29.64
C ILE A 497 28.96 45.50 30.41
N SER A 498 27.72 45.28 29.94
CA SER A 498 26.83 44.31 30.53
C SER A 498 26.60 43.15 29.54
N HIS A 499 26.78 41.91 30.01
CA HIS A 499 26.48 40.69 29.26
C HIS A 499 25.14 40.15 29.71
N GLY A 500 24.16 40.10 28.79
CA GLY A 500 22.86 39.49 29.02
C GLY A 500 22.80 38.10 28.34
N LEU A 501 22.44 37.07 29.10
CA LEU A 501 22.10 35.74 28.57
C LEU A 501 20.58 35.63 28.46
N ASN A 502 20.06 35.56 27.25
CA ASN A 502 18.62 35.35 27.01
C ASN A 502 18.39 33.94 26.54
N TYR A 503 17.65 33.16 27.32
CA TYR A 503 17.24 31.80 26.99
C TYR A 503 15.93 31.84 26.24
N GLN A 504 15.93 31.33 25.00
CA GLN A 504 14.73 31.16 24.20
C GLN A 504 14.57 29.70 23.82
N LYS A 505 13.33 29.22 23.80
CA LYS A 505 13.00 27.93 23.23
C LYS A 505 12.49 28.15 21.83
N LEU A 506 13.00 27.35 20.90
CA LEU A 506 12.64 27.39 19.49
C LEU A 506 12.21 25.98 19.02
N GLY A 507 11.29 25.96 18.06
CA GLY A 507 10.95 24.73 17.34
C GLY A 507 11.88 24.56 16.15
N LYS A 508 12.75 23.53 16.16
CA LYS A 508 13.56 23.13 15.02
C LYS A 508 12.94 21.90 14.38
N GLU A 509 12.93 21.81 13.06
CA GLU A 509 12.60 20.58 12.35
C GLU A 509 13.61 19.49 12.74
N LEU A 510 13.12 18.26 12.97
CA LEU A 510 13.97 17.13 13.37
C LEU A 510 15.10 16.89 12.36
N MET A 511 14.79 17.12 11.07
CA MET A 511 15.74 17.18 9.97
C MET A 511 15.21 18.14 8.91
N THR A 512 15.99 19.14 8.53
CA THR A 512 15.61 20.15 7.55
C THR A 512 15.73 19.61 6.12
N GLN A 513 15.12 20.29 5.14
CA GLN A 513 15.14 19.83 3.74
C GLN A 513 16.57 19.75 3.17
N ASP A 514 17.44 20.67 3.56
CA ASP A 514 18.84 20.72 3.16
C ASP A 514 19.65 19.59 3.83
N GLU A 515 19.41 19.29 5.11
CA GLU A 515 20.00 18.15 5.80
C GLU A 515 19.58 16.82 5.16
N ILE A 516 18.30 16.68 4.75
CA ILE A 516 17.79 15.50 4.04
C ILE A 516 18.44 15.40 2.65
N ALA A 517 18.59 16.51 1.92
CA ALA A 517 19.18 16.53 0.59
C ALA A 517 20.67 16.17 0.58
N THR A 518 21.37 16.46 1.68
CA THR A 518 22.82 16.20 1.87
C THR A 518 23.10 14.94 2.69
N MET A 519 22.07 14.14 2.98
CA MET A 519 22.20 12.89 3.75
C MET A 519 23.23 11.95 3.11
N ASP A 520 24.07 11.34 3.94
CA ASP A 520 25.05 10.34 3.50
C ASP A 520 24.40 9.22 2.69
N GLY A 521 25.06 8.80 1.60
CA GLY A 521 24.54 7.80 0.67
C GLY A 521 24.30 6.40 1.27
N GLY A 522 24.90 6.09 2.41
CA GLY A 522 24.69 4.86 3.17
C GLY A 522 23.55 4.92 4.18
N MET A 523 22.96 6.11 4.38
CA MET A 523 21.89 6.33 5.34
C MET A 523 20.50 6.36 4.68
N CYS A 524 19.46 6.15 5.48
CA CYS A 524 18.05 6.21 5.06
C CYS A 524 17.16 6.69 6.20
N ILE A 525 15.99 7.19 5.85
CA ILE A 525 14.94 7.59 6.79
C ILE A 525 13.80 6.59 6.68
N LEU A 526 13.42 6.01 7.81
CA LEU A 526 12.29 5.08 7.91
C LEU A 526 11.19 5.67 8.77
N GLN A 527 9.99 5.63 8.25
CA GLN A 527 8.77 5.92 9.01
C GLN A 527 7.87 4.71 9.04
N LEU A 528 7.35 4.41 10.22
CA LEU A 528 6.35 3.36 10.46
C LEU A 528 5.18 3.98 11.22
N ARG A 529 3.96 3.75 10.76
CA ARG A 529 2.75 4.30 11.36
C ARG A 529 2.68 4.01 12.86
N GLY A 530 2.56 5.09 13.66
CA GLY A 530 2.46 5.02 15.13
C GLY A 530 3.78 4.70 15.85
N VAL A 531 4.91 4.83 15.17
CA VAL A 531 6.27 4.69 15.74
C VAL A 531 7.08 5.94 15.42
N ARG A 532 8.07 6.26 16.23
CA ARG A 532 9.01 7.36 15.96
C ARG A 532 9.81 7.06 14.69
N PRO A 533 10.15 8.08 13.88
CA PRO A 533 10.97 7.88 12.69
C PRO A 533 12.38 7.41 13.04
N PHE A 534 13.01 6.67 12.14
CA PHE A 534 14.38 6.18 12.30
C PHE A 534 15.30 6.79 11.25
N PHE A 535 16.48 7.20 11.69
CA PHE A 535 17.60 7.56 10.83
C PHE A 535 18.65 6.45 10.94
N SER A 536 18.70 5.59 9.95
CA SER A 536 19.41 4.31 10.02
C SER A 536 20.27 4.05 8.78
N LYS A 537 21.20 3.12 8.89
CA LYS A 537 21.99 2.64 7.74
C LYS A 537 21.09 1.82 6.82
N LYS A 538 21.26 1.97 5.52
CA LYS A 538 20.65 1.09 4.50
C LYS A 538 21.07 -0.36 4.76
N TYR A 539 20.20 -1.30 4.39
CA TYR A 539 20.49 -2.72 4.59
C TYR A 539 21.67 -3.18 3.73
N ASP A 540 22.71 -3.68 4.36
CA ASP A 540 23.85 -4.25 3.67
C ASP A 540 23.51 -5.68 3.20
N ILE A 541 23.30 -5.83 1.89
CA ILE A 541 22.91 -7.10 1.27
C ILE A 541 23.92 -8.23 1.53
N THR A 542 25.22 -7.89 1.70
CA THR A 542 26.29 -8.89 1.94
C THR A 542 26.13 -9.59 3.29
N LYS A 543 25.42 -8.97 4.23
CA LYS A 543 25.12 -9.55 5.55
C LYS A 543 23.93 -10.50 5.55
N HIS A 544 23.21 -10.62 4.43
CA HIS A 544 22.11 -11.55 4.34
C HIS A 544 22.60 -13.00 4.24
N PRO A 545 22.05 -13.96 5.03
CA PRO A 545 22.52 -15.35 5.03
C PRO A 545 22.53 -16.04 3.65
N ARG A 546 21.64 -15.59 2.76
CA ARG A 546 21.47 -16.14 1.42
C ARG A 546 22.23 -15.38 0.32
N TYR A 547 23.01 -14.35 0.68
CA TYR A 547 23.77 -13.54 -0.29
C TYR A 547 24.66 -14.40 -1.20
N LYS A 548 25.31 -15.42 -0.65
CA LYS A 548 26.18 -16.35 -1.36
C LYS A 548 25.54 -17.09 -2.55
N TYR A 549 24.19 -17.07 -2.65
CA TYR A 549 23.46 -17.71 -3.74
C TYR A 549 23.07 -16.74 -4.86
N LEU A 550 23.41 -15.48 -4.76
CA LEU A 550 23.16 -14.47 -5.78
C LEU A 550 24.33 -14.42 -6.77
N SER A 551 24.06 -13.94 -7.98
CA SER A 551 25.11 -13.65 -8.97
C SER A 551 26.03 -12.51 -8.56
N ASP A 552 25.57 -11.62 -7.67
CA ASP A 552 26.38 -10.57 -7.04
C ASP A 552 27.53 -11.14 -6.22
N ALA A 553 27.36 -12.30 -5.61
CA ALA A 553 28.39 -12.98 -4.84
C ALA A 553 29.26 -13.90 -5.69
N ASP A 554 28.67 -14.61 -6.65
CA ASP A 554 29.35 -15.50 -7.59
C ASP A 554 28.59 -15.50 -8.93
N LYS A 555 29.25 -15.08 -10.00
CA LYS A 555 28.69 -15.03 -11.37
C LYS A 555 28.12 -16.38 -11.85
N LYS A 556 28.58 -17.50 -11.30
CA LYS A 556 28.05 -18.85 -11.60
C LYS A 556 26.58 -19.01 -11.16
N ASN A 557 26.11 -18.18 -10.25
CA ASN A 557 24.72 -18.15 -9.82
C ASN A 557 23.82 -17.29 -10.72
N ALA A 558 24.32 -16.79 -11.84
CA ALA A 558 23.49 -16.07 -12.82
C ALA A 558 22.41 -17.00 -13.38
N PHE A 559 21.17 -16.52 -13.39
CA PHE A 559 20.03 -17.28 -13.89
C PHE A 559 19.84 -17.06 -15.38
N ASP A 560 19.83 -18.14 -16.15
CA ASP A 560 19.58 -18.13 -17.59
C ASP A 560 18.08 -18.31 -17.86
N VAL A 561 17.41 -17.17 -18.11
CA VAL A 561 15.96 -17.11 -18.36
C VAL A 561 15.56 -17.93 -19.61
N GLU A 562 16.32 -17.81 -20.68
CA GLU A 562 16.01 -18.44 -21.96
C GLU A 562 16.10 -19.97 -21.85
N ARG A 563 17.18 -20.46 -21.24
CA ARG A 563 17.36 -21.89 -20.96
C ARG A 563 16.23 -22.42 -20.07
N TYR A 564 15.82 -21.66 -19.07
CA TYR A 564 14.74 -22.05 -18.17
C TYR A 564 13.41 -22.16 -18.91
N ILE A 565 13.03 -21.16 -19.71
CA ILE A 565 11.76 -21.16 -20.50
C ILE A 565 11.75 -22.34 -21.48
N ARG A 566 12.85 -22.56 -22.21
CA ARG A 566 12.98 -23.70 -23.14
C ARG A 566 12.81 -25.05 -22.42
N ALA A 567 13.38 -25.18 -21.22
CA ALA A 567 13.24 -26.40 -20.42
C ALA A 567 11.78 -26.64 -19.95
N GLN A 568 11.06 -25.56 -19.56
CA GLN A 568 9.65 -25.66 -19.17
C GLN A 568 8.76 -26.08 -20.36
N ARG A 569 8.97 -25.46 -21.53
CA ARG A 569 8.23 -25.81 -22.76
C ARG A 569 8.47 -27.27 -23.20
N LYS A 570 9.71 -27.78 -23.07
CA LYS A 570 10.00 -29.19 -23.34
C LYS A 570 9.24 -30.14 -22.39
N LYS A 571 9.18 -29.80 -21.08
CA LYS A 571 8.42 -30.62 -20.11
C LYS A 571 6.92 -30.68 -20.41
N LYS A 572 6.33 -29.59 -20.90
CA LYS A 572 4.90 -29.56 -21.30
C LYS A 572 4.63 -30.35 -22.59
N ARG A 573 5.64 -30.48 -23.48
CA ARG A 573 5.52 -31.21 -24.76
C ARG A 573 5.82 -32.70 -24.66
N THR A 574 6.44 -33.17 -23.58
CA THR A 574 6.58 -34.61 -23.33
C THR A 574 5.25 -35.06 -22.71
N PRO A 575 4.38 -35.81 -23.44
CA PRO A 575 3.18 -36.35 -22.83
C PRO A 575 3.60 -37.15 -21.61
N ALA A 576 2.84 -37.06 -20.52
CA ALA A 576 2.86 -38.12 -19.53
C ALA A 576 2.79 -39.42 -20.29
N VAL A 577 3.70 -40.35 -20.01
CA VAL A 577 3.62 -41.69 -20.59
C VAL A 577 2.21 -42.17 -20.24
N VAL A 578 1.31 -42.09 -21.22
CA VAL A 578 0.05 -42.80 -21.17
C VAL A 578 0.52 -44.23 -21.20
N GLU A 579 0.30 -45.00 -20.14
CA GLU A 579 0.39 -46.47 -20.23
C GLU A 579 -0.38 -46.82 -21.48
N PRO A 580 0.19 -47.64 -22.39
CA PRO A 580 -0.51 -47.98 -23.60
C PRO A 580 -1.86 -48.55 -23.17
N GLU A 581 -2.94 -47.86 -23.52
CA GLU A 581 -4.25 -48.49 -23.55
C GLU A 581 -4.06 -49.76 -24.34
N GLU A 582 -4.50 -50.89 -23.77
CA GLU A 582 -4.45 -52.18 -24.46
C GLU A 582 -4.95 -51.96 -25.88
N PRO A 583 -4.25 -52.49 -26.91
CA PRO A 583 -4.63 -52.22 -28.28
C PRO A 583 -6.09 -52.66 -28.44
N PHE A 584 -6.92 -51.71 -28.80
CA PHE A 584 -8.33 -51.95 -29.12
C PHE A 584 -8.34 -52.92 -30.28
N ASP A 585 -8.71 -54.20 -30.00
CA ASP A 585 -8.69 -55.24 -31.00
C ASP A 585 -9.89 -55.01 -31.91
N LEU A 586 -9.64 -54.44 -33.09
CA LEU A 586 -10.64 -54.11 -34.11
C LEU A 586 -11.33 -55.38 -34.69
N TYR A 587 -10.96 -56.57 -34.19
CA TYR A 587 -11.46 -57.84 -34.68
C TYR A 587 -12.57 -58.50 -33.85
N ASP A 588 -12.97 -57.90 -32.73
CA ASP A 588 -14.13 -58.38 -31.95
C ASP A 588 -15.44 -57.65 -32.32
N ILE A 589 -15.58 -57.25 -33.57
CA ILE A 589 -16.91 -56.94 -34.11
C ILE A 589 -17.48 -58.29 -34.57
N ASP A 590 -18.36 -58.84 -33.75
CA ASP A 590 -19.12 -60.06 -34.09
C ASP A 590 -20.02 -59.76 -35.31
N LEU A 591 -19.60 -60.28 -36.47
CA LEU A 591 -20.31 -60.09 -37.72
C LEU A 591 -21.69 -60.75 -37.72
N SER A 592 -22.09 -61.45 -36.64
CA SER A 592 -23.42 -61.99 -36.46
C SER A 592 -24.52 -60.92 -36.30
N ASP A 593 -24.20 -59.75 -35.79
CA ASP A 593 -25.18 -58.64 -35.62
C ASP A 593 -25.44 -57.85 -36.90
N MET A 594 -24.59 -57.95 -37.93
CA MET A 594 -24.82 -57.30 -39.23
C MET A 594 -25.78 -58.09 -40.15
N ASN A 595 -26.02 -59.32 -39.88
CA ASN A 595 -26.95 -60.15 -40.71
C ASN A 595 -28.42 -60.08 -40.27
N MET A 596 -28.70 -59.55 -39.05
CA MET A 596 -30.11 -59.35 -38.63
C MET A 596 -30.75 -58.08 -39.18
N ALA A 597 -29.96 -57.06 -39.58
CA ALA A 597 -30.51 -55.86 -40.19
C ALA A 597 -30.81 -55.93 -41.68
N ALA A 598 -30.41 -57.05 -42.37
CA ALA A 598 -30.65 -57.24 -43.77
C ALA A 598 -31.90 -58.10 -44.06
N GLU A 599 -32.50 -58.78 -43.08
CA GLU A 599 -33.71 -59.55 -43.24
C GLU A 599 -35.03 -58.85 -42.89
N GLU A 600 -34.97 -57.66 -42.30
CA GLU A 600 -36.17 -56.83 -42.00
C GLU A 600 -36.50 -55.76 -43.06
N SER A 601 -35.82 -55.73 -44.21
CA SER A 601 -36.16 -54.84 -45.33
C SER A 601 -36.61 -55.52 -46.62
N GLY A 602 -37.21 -56.69 -46.49
CA GLY A 602 -37.78 -57.40 -47.62
C GLY A 602 -39.20 -57.82 -47.35
N GLU A 603 -40.15 -56.84 -47.39
CA GLU A 603 -41.53 -56.96 -47.87
C GLU A 603 -42.08 -55.59 -48.21
#